data_039853e53f63adda096d703d8b217cb3
#
_entry.id   039853e53f63adda096d703d8b217cb3
#
_cell.length_a   1.000
_cell.length_b   1.000
_cell.length_c   1.000
_cell.angle_alpha   90.00
_cell.angle_beta   90.00
_cell.angle_gamma   90.00
#
_symmetry.space_group_name_H-M   'P 1'
#
loop_
_entity.id
_entity.type
_entity.pdbx_description
1 polymer ?
#
loop_
_entity_poly.entity_id
_entity_poly.type
_entity_poly.pdbx_seq_one_letter_code
_entity_poly.pdbx_strand_id
1 'polypeptide(L)'
;PVIVFIDEMDSLLRTRGTGVSSDVETTIVPQFLSELDGVESLDNVMVIGASNRVDMIDPAVLRPGRLDVKIRVDRPGADQAASIIRHYLTDDLPLQPGLDADGLSRVLVRDIYTRSSRRHLCDACNDQGQWSAIFLSDVASGAMLKNIVDRAKTKAVKAAILGGERPWRTSSWRHEGR
;
A
#
# COMPACT_ATOMS: atom_id res chain seq x y z
N PRO A 1 -23.30 -6.59 14.17
CA PRO A 1 -22.48 -5.47 13.69
C PRO A 1 -22.24 -5.58 12.18
N VAL A 2 -22.31 -4.46 11.47
CA VAL A 2 -22.05 -4.33 10.04
C VAL A 2 -20.84 -3.42 9.85
N ILE A 3 -19.93 -3.77 8.94
CA ILE A 3 -18.82 -2.90 8.54
C ILE A 3 -19.09 -2.48 7.09
N VAL A 4 -19.19 -1.18 6.87
CA VAL A 4 -19.28 -0.58 5.53
C VAL A 4 -17.90 -0.04 5.17
N PHE A 5 -17.31 -0.56 4.10
CA PHE A 5 -16.02 -0.08 3.60
C PHE A 5 -16.23 0.71 2.29
N ILE A 6 -15.72 1.94 2.25
CA ILE A 6 -15.81 2.83 1.09
C ILE A 6 -14.39 3.10 0.60
N ASP A 7 -14.03 2.53 -0.54
CA ASP A 7 -12.75 2.81 -1.20
C ASP A 7 -12.84 4.04 -2.11
N GLU A 8 -11.72 4.72 -2.33
CA GLU A 8 -11.66 5.95 -3.14
C GLU A 8 -12.71 6.99 -2.74
N MET A 9 -12.88 7.18 -1.45
CA MET A 9 -13.90 8.02 -0.83
C MET A 9 -13.87 9.47 -1.34
N ASP A 10 -12.70 9.96 -1.74
CA ASP A 10 -12.50 11.28 -2.36
C ASP A 10 -13.16 11.43 -3.74
N SER A 11 -13.48 10.35 -4.41
CA SER A 11 -14.25 10.39 -5.65
C SER A 11 -15.75 10.52 -5.40
N LEU A 12 -16.25 9.94 -4.30
CA LEU A 12 -17.67 9.91 -3.94
C LEU A 12 -18.10 11.11 -3.11
N LEU A 13 -17.27 11.54 -2.15
CA LEU A 13 -17.61 12.55 -1.14
C LEU A 13 -16.78 13.83 -1.32
N ARG A 14 -16.66 14.30 -2.55
CA ARG A 14 -15.85 15.46 -2.94
C ARG A 14 -16.47 16.78 -2.48
N THR A 15 -15.61 17.73 -2.13
CA THR A 15 -15.97 19.13 -1.88
C THR A 15 -16.59 19.78 -3.14
N ARG A 16 -17.66 20.50 -2.98
CA ARG A 16 -18.34 21.22 -4.08
C ARG A 16 -17.40 22.28 -4.70
N GLY A 17 -17.41 22.39 -6.04
CA GLY A 17 -16.79 23.50 -6.77
C GLY A 17 -15.41 23.22 -7.39
N THR A 18 -14.91 21.99 -7.38
CA THR A 18 -13.58 21.66 -7.96
C THR A 18 -13.62 21.10 -9.38
N GLY A 19 -14.73 21.25 -10.11
CA GLY A 19 -14.85 20.75 -11.49
C GLY A 19 -16.26 20.91 -12.05
N VAL A 20 -16.49 20.40 -13.26
CA VAL A 20 -17.84 20.31 -13.86
C VAL A 20 -18.61 19.26 -13.06
N SER A 21 -19.34 19.72 -12.06
CA SER A 21 -20.17 18.86 -11.21
C SER A 21 -21.35 18.33 -12.03
N SER A 22 -21.49 17.02 -12.11
CA SER A 22 -22.74 16.40 -12.52
C SER A 22 -23.78 16.61 -11.41
N ASP A 23 -25.06 16.73 -11.76
CA ASP A 23 -26.17 16.89 -10.78
C ASP A 23 -26.19 15.77 -9.72
N VAL A 24 -25.60 14.63 -10.03
CA VAL A 24 -25.46 13.47 -9.11
C VAL A 24 -24.51 13.78 -7.95
N GLU A 25 -23.38 14.44 -8.19
CA GLU A 25 -22.40 14.78 -7.12
C GLU A 25 -22.96 15.76 -6.09
N THR A 26 -23.93 16.60 -6.50
CA THR A 26 -24.53 17.60 -5.58
C THR A 26 -25.47 16.99 -4.54
N THR A 27 -25.95 15.77 -4.75
CA THR A 27 -26.92 15.10 -3.86
C THR A 27 -26.31 14.04 -2.96
N ILE A 28 -25.19 13.40 -3.36
CA ILE A 28 -24.59 12.28 -2.63
C ILE A 28 -24.08 12.72 -1.25
N VAL A 29 -23.29 13.79 -1.17
CA VAL A 29 -22.70 14.25 0.10
C VAL A 29 -23.78 14.62 1.12
N PRO A 30 -24.80 15.45 0.81
CA PRO A 30 -25.87 15.72 1.75
C PRO A 30 -26.65 14.49 2.19
N GLN A 31 -26.92 13.56 1.28
CA GLN A 31 -27.63 12.33 1.61
C GLN A 31 -26.79 11.44 2.52
N PHE A 32 -25.51 11.24 2.20
CA PHE A 32 -24.57 10.49 3.03
C PHE A 32 -24.47 11.07 4.45
N LEU A 33 -24.41 12.40 4.56
CA LEU A 33 -24.38 13.09 5.86
C LEU A 33 -25.70 12.90 6.64
N SER A 34 -26.84 12.95 5.93
CA SER A 34 -28.16 12.70 6.55
C SER A 34 -28.27 11.28 7.09
N GLU A 35 -27.71 10.30 6.40
CA GLU A 35 -27.70 8.90 6.86
C GLU A 35 -26.76 8.71 8.06
N LEU A 36 -25.60 9.37 8.08
CA LEU A 36 -24.69 9.32 9.21
C LEU A 36 -25.24 10.02 10.46
N ASP A 37 -25.96 11.13 10.25
CA ASP A 37 -26.59 11.93 11.34
C ASP A 37 -27.99 11.42 11.70
N GLY A 38 -28.47 10.36 11.06
CA GLY A 38 -29.84 9.86 11.17
C GLY A 38 -30.31 9.65 12.60
N VAL A 39 -31.60 9.80 12.79
CA VAL A 39 -32.30 9.82 14.09
C VAL A 39 -32.18 8.50 14.87
N GLU A 40 -31.84 7.41 14.21
CA GLU A 40 -31.57 6.11 14.84
C GLU A 40 -30.07 5.91 14.88
N SER A 41 -29.54 5.79 16.10
CA SER A 41 -28.12 5.51 16.32
C SER A 41 -27.72 4.24 15.55
N LEU A 42 -26.73 4.37 14.66
CA LEU A 42 -26.16 3.22 13.95
C LEU A 42 -25.25 2.40 14.88
N ASP A 43 -25.72 2.05 16.06
CA ASP A 43 -24.96 1.42 17.15
C ASP A 43 -24.25 0.11 16.72
N ASN A 44 -24.71 -0.48 15.61
CA ASN A 44 -24.18 -1.72 15.06
C ASN A 44 -23.48 -1.55 13.71
N VAL A 45 -23.26 -0.31 13.25
CA VAL A 45 -22.62 -0.03 11.96
C VAL A 45 -21.31 0.71 12.16
N MET A 46 -20.23 0.19 11.61
CA MET A 46 -18.93 0.86 11.51
C MET A 46 -18.69 1.25 10.05
N VAL A 47 -18.39 2.53 9.81
CA VAL A 47 -18.03 3.00 8.48
C VAL A 47 -16.52 3.25 8.41
N ILE A 48 -15.86 2.64 7.43
CA ILE A 48 -14.43 2.82 7.16
C ILE A 48 -14.28 3.38 5.75
N GLY A 49 -13.72 4.57 5.64
CA GLY A 49 -13.40 5.20 4.36
C GLY A 49 -11.90 5.13 4.06
N ALA A 50 -11.52 4.82 2.83
CA ALA A 50 -10.15 4.92 2.35
C ALA A 50 -10.04 6.00 1.27
N SER A 51 -8.96 6.80 1.31
CA SER A 51 -8.68 7.83 0.31
C SER A 51 -7.19 8.11 0.21
N ASN A 52 -6.76 8.43 -0.99
CA ASN A 52 -5.42 8.95 -1.27
C ASN A 52 -5.35 10.48 -1.22
N ARG A 53 -6.51 11.15 -1.16
CA ARG A 53 -6.65 12.61 -1.26
C ARG A 53 -7.65 13.16 -0.25
N VAL A 54 -7.24 13.17 1.00
CA VAL A 54 -8.08 13.69 2.09
C VAL A 54 -8.47 15.17 1.89
N ASP A 55 -7.63 15.92 1.16
CA ASP A 55 -7.86 17.31 0.76
C ASP A 55 -9.08 17.52 -0.15
N MET A 56 -9.51 16.47 -0.85
CA MET A 56 -10.65 16.49 -1.76
C MET A 56 -11.97 16.14 -1.10
N ILE A 57 -11.93 15.51 0.08
CA ILE A 57 -13.13 15.10 0.81
C ILE A 57 -13.81 16.31 1.43
N ASP A 58 -15.14 16.35 1.36
CA ASP A 58 -15.92 17.41 2.00
C ASP A 58 -15.63 17.45 3.51
N PRO A 59 -15.19 18.60 4.04
CA PRO A 59 -14.85 18.72 5.46
C PRO A 59 -15.99 18.35 6.40
N ALA A 60 -17.25 18.47 5.97
CA ALA A 60 -18.41 18.09 6.76
C ALA A 60 -18.45 16.59 7.07
N VAL A 61 -17.91 15.76 6.20
CA VAL A 61 -17.83 14.31 6.39
C VAL A 61 -16.84 13.94 7.49
N LEU A 62 -15.79 14.75 7.67
CA LEU A 62 -14.67 14.51 8.58
C LEU A 62 -14.86 15.17 9.97
N ARG A 63 -16.06 15.68 10.28
CA ARG A 63 -16.36 16.32 11.55
C ARG A 63 -16.58 15.29 12.68
N PRO A 64 -16.37 15.69 13.96
CA PRO A 64 -16.70 14.86 15.11
C PRO A 64 -18.12 14.30 15.06
N GLY A 65 -18.27 13.04 15.44
CA GLY A 65 -19.54 12.30 15.37
C GLY A 65 -19.84 11.66 14.01
N ARG A 66 -18.94 11.79 13.01
CA ARG A 66 -19.00 11.18 11.68
C ARG A 66 -17.73 10.37 11.43
N LEU A 67 -17.01 10.59 10.33
CA LEU A 67 -15.72 9.97 10.08
C LEU A 67 -14.59 10.81 10.73
N ASP A 68 -14.57 10.83 12.04
CA ASP A 68 -13.70 11.69 12.85
C ASP A 68 -12.35 11.04 13.18
N VAL A 69 -12.26 9.72 13.18
CA VAL A 69 -11.01 8.99 13.40
C VAL A 69 -10.22 8.91 12.10
N LYS A 70 -9.06 9.56 12.06
CA LYS A 70 -8.18 9.59 10.88
C LYS A 70 -6.93 8.77 11.14
N ILE A 71 -6.73 7.73 10.34
CA ILE A 71 -5.56 6.87 10.39
C ILE A 71 -4.74 7.12 9.13
N ARG A 72 -3.54 7.64 9.29
CA ARG A 72 -2.60 7.79 8.18
C ARG A 72 -1.83 6.50 7.99
N VAL A 73 -1.87 5.97 6.77
CA VAL A 73 -1.09 4.80 6.38
C VAL A 73 0.17 5.29 5.67
N ASP A 74 1.28 5.28 6.40
CA ASP A 74 2.59 5.66 5.85
C ASP A 74 3.25 4.52 5.08
N ARG A 75 4.35 4.82 4.37
CA ARG A 75 5.18 3.79 3.75
C ARG A 75 5.77 2.87 4.81
N PRO A 76 5.84 1.56 4.56
CA PRO A 76 6.34 0.63 5.56
C PRO A 76 7.83 0.86 5.83
N GLY A 77 8.21 0.85 7.09
CA GLY A 77 9.60 0.68 7.52
C GLY A 77 10.06 -0.77 7.34
N ALA A 78 11.32 -1.06 7.69
CA ALA A 78 11.91 -2.39 7.49
C ALA A 78 11.11 -3.51 8.20
N ASP A 79 10.66 -3.28 9.44
CA ASP A 79 9.92 -4.29 10.21
C ASP A 79 8.53 -4.56 9.62
N GLN A 80 7.80 -3.49 9.25
CA GLN A 80 6.51 -3.64 8.58
C GLN A 80 6.67 -4.30 7.20
N ALA A 81 7.74 -3.98 6.47
CA ALA A 81 8.04 -4.62 5.20
C ALA A 81 8.30 -6.12 5.36
N ALA A 82 8.99 -6.54 6.42
CA ALA A 82 9.18 -7.95 6.73
C ALA A 82 7.85 -8.66 6.94
N SER A 83 6.95 -8.07 7.73
CA SER A 83 5.60 -8.61 7.97
C SER A 83 4.77 -8.68 6.69
N ILE A 84 4.82 -7.64 5.85
CA ILE A 84 4.12 -7.63 4.55
C ILE A 84 4.66 -8.71 3.63
N ILE A 85 5.98 -8.84 3.50
CA ILE A 85 6.62 -9.87 2.67
C ILE A 85 6.25 -11.26 3.17
N ARG A 86 6.26 -11.47 4.49
CA ARG A 86 5.93 -12.75 5.11
C ARG A 86 4.49 -13.18 4.87
N HIS A 87 3.57 -12.21 4.76
CA HIS A 87 2.19 -12.48 4.38
C HIS A 87 2.06 -13.12 2.99
N TYR A 88 2.94 -12.76 2.05
CA TYR A 88 2.95 -13.31 0.69
C TYR A 88 3.93 -14.47 0.51
N LEU A 89 4.96 -14.57 1.34
CA LEU A 89 5.98 -15.60 1.30
C LEU A 89 5.63 -16.67 2.35
N THR A 90 4.75 -17.57 1.99
CA THR A 90 4.20 -18.63 2.85
C THR A 90 5.10 -19.85 2.91
N ASP A 91 4.94 -20.69 3.95
CA ASP A 91 5.81 -21.86 4.18
C ASP A 91 5.51 -23.05 3.25
N ASP A 92 4.40 -23.02 2.52
CA ASP A 92 4.02 -24.00 1.51
C ASP A 92 4.81 -23.88 0.19
N LEU A 93 5.64 -22.83 0.06
CA LEU A 93 6.47 -22.66 -1.12
C LEU A 93 7.63 -23.67 -1.12
N PRO A 94 7.96 -24.27 -2.30
CA PRO A 94 9.07 -25.20 -2.44
C PRO A 94 10.40 -24.44 -2.37
N LEU A 95 10.89 -24.21 -1.16
CA LEU A 95 12.15 -23.51 -0.91
C LEU A 95 13.32 -24.50 -1.02
N GLN A 96 14.53 -23.96 -1.27
CA GLN A 96 15.76 -24.77 -1.20
C GLN A 96 15.98 -25.29 0.21
N PRO A 97 16.55 -26.49 0.38
CA PRO A 97 16.98 -26.98 1.68
C PRO A 97 17.85 -25.95 2.41
N GLY A 98 17.49 -25.67 3.67
CA GLY A 98 18.19 -24.66 4.49
C GLY A 98 17.71 -23.21 4.30
N LEU A 99 16.70 -22.98 3.46
CA LEU A 99 16.01 -21.69 3.36
C LEU A 99 14.61 -21.82 3.92
N ASP A 100 14.22 -20.85 4.73
CA ASP A 100 12.86 -20.67 5.22
C ASP A 100 12.29 -19.33 4.75
N ALA A 101 10.99 -19.16 4.84
CA ALA A 101 10.31 -17.94 4.41
C ALA A 101 10.72 -16.72 5.26
N ASP A 102 11.06 -16.93 6.54
CA ASP A 102 11.52 -15.86 7.42
C ASP A 102 12.95 -15.39 7.03
N GLY A 103 13.84 -16.32 6.74
CA GLY A 103 15.20 -16.01 6.28
C GLY A 103 15.18 -15.25 4.95
N LEU A 104 14.34 -15.71 4.00
CA LEU A 104 14.17 -15.02 2.71
C LEU A 104 13.57 -13.62 2.90
N SER A 105 12.57 -13.47 3.77
CA SER A 105 11.97 -12.16 4.09
C SER A 105 13.02 -11.20 4.63
N ARG A 106 13.83 -11.64 5.61
CA ARG A 106 14.93 -10.82 6.16
C ARG A 106 15.97 -10.42 5.13
N VAL A 107 16.36 -11.34 4.25
CA VAL A 107 17.32 -11.05 3.16
C VAL A 107 16.76 -10.02 2.21
N LEU A 108 15.48 -10.16 1.81
CA LEU A 108 14.82 -9.22 0.90
C LEU A 108 14.68 -7.83 1.51
N VAL A 109 14.24 -7.74 2.77
CA VAL A 109 14.14 -6.47 3.49
C VAL A 109 15.50 -5.79 3.59
N ARG A 110 16.54 -6.53 4.00
CA ARG A 110 17.89 -5.99 4.05
C ARG A 110 18.33 -5.45 2.69
N ASP A 111 18.05 -6.16 1.59
CA ASP A 111 18.45 -5.74 0.25
C ASP A 111 17.69 -4.48 -0.21
N ILE A 112 16.42 -4.32 0.15
CA ILE A 112 15.61 -3.13 -0.19
C ILE A 112 15.97 -1.93 0.67
N TYR A 113 16.16 -2.14 1.98
CA TYR A 113 16.31 -1.05 2.96
C TYR A 113 17.75 -0.64 3.22
N THR A 114 18.73 -1.37 2.69
CA THR A 114 20.16 -0.95 2.77
C THR A 114 20.39 0.22 1.81
N ARG A 115 20.77 1.36 2.36
CA ARG A 115 21.19 2.54 1.58
C ARG A 115 22.56 2.30 0.97
N SER A 116 22.61 1.99 -0.30
CA SER A 116 23.83 1.73 -1.07
C SER A 116 23.72 2.35 -2.46
N SER A 117 24.83 2.52 -3.15
CA SER A 117 24.87 3.05 -4.51
C SER A 117 23.97 2.25 -5.48
N ARG A 118 23.82 0.94 -5.27
CA ARG A 118 22.95 0.08 -6.07
C ARG A 118 21.45 0.34 -5.84
N ARG A 119 21.08 0.96 -4.74
CA ARG A 119 19.70 1.27 -4.34
C ARG A 119 19.40 2.76 -4.38
N HIS A 120 20.38 3.57 -4.73
CA HIS A 120 20.18 4.98 -5.04
C HIS A 120 19.38 5.12 -6.32
N LEU A 121 18.32 5.91 -6.27
CA LEU A 121 17.40 6.14 -7.40
C LEU A 121 17.69 7.48 -8.08
N CYS A 122 17.73 8.54 -7.30
CA CYS A 122 18.01 9.91 -7.76
C CYS A 122 18.33 10.80 -6.59
N ASP A 123 18.80 12.01 -6.89
CA ASP A 123 18.87 13.10 -5.93
C ASP A 123 17.68 14.03 -6.16
N ALA A 124 17.00 14.42 -5.09
CA ALA A 124 15.88 15.33 -5.11
C ALA A 124 16.25 16.66 -4.43
N CYS A 125 15.83 17.76 -5.01
CA CYS A 125 15.98 19.10 -4.43
C CYS A 125 14.61 19.54 -3.88
N ASN A 126 14.58 20.03 -2.64
CA ASN A 126 13.38 20.62 -2.08
C ASN A 126 13.25 22.10 -2.52
N ASP A 127 12.14 22.74 -2.16
CA ASP A 127 11.83 24.15 -2.43
C ASP A 127 12.80 25.15 -1.76
N GLN A 128 13.57 24.68 -0.76
CA GLN A 128 14.62 25.46 -0.08
C GLN A 128 16.01 25.26 -0.71
N GLY A 129 16.10 24.53 -1.82
CA GLY A 129 17.36 24.27 -2.53
C GLY A 129 18.24 23.19 -1.88
N GLN A 130 17.72 22.42 -0.91
CA GLN A 130 18.47 21.35 -0.25
C GLN A 130 18.36 20.05 -1.05
N TRP A 131 19.50 19.45 -1.34
CA TRP A 131 19.58 18.16 -2.04
C TRP A 131 19.58 17.00 -1.06
N SER A 132 18.83 15.97 -1.39
CA SER A 132 18.80 14.70 -0.65
C SER A 132 18.80 13.51 -1.59
N ALA A 133 19.58 12.48 -1.25
CA ALA A 133 19.61 11.24 -2.01
C ALA A 133 18.38 10.40 -1.69
N ILE A 134 17.66 9.97 -2.72
CA ILE A 134 16.47 9.11 -2.64
C ILE A 134 16.89 7.67 -2.94
N PHE A 135 16.58 6.78 -2.02
CA PHE A 135 16.87 5.36 -2.14
C PHE A 135 15.59 4.53 -2.33
N LEU A 136 15.74 3.29 -2.74
CA LEU A 136 14.63 2.36 -2.93
C LEU A 136 13.76 2.23 -1.65
N SER A 137 14.38 2.25 -0.47
CA SER A 137 13.68 2.25 0.83
C SER A 137 12.70 3.41 0.99
N ASP A 138 13.04 4.58 0.46
CA ASP A 138 12.26 5.81 0.65
C ASP A 138 10.97 5.82 -0.18
N VAL A 139 10.90 4.96 -1.22
CA VAL A 139 9.75 4.83 -2.12
C VAL A 139 9.03 3.49 -1.98
N ALA A 140 9.56 2.56 -1.19
CA ALA A 140 8.98 1.25 -1.00
C ALA A 140 7.54 1.34 -0.49
N SER A 141 6.63 0.59 -1.12
CA SER A 141 5.23 0.49 -0.71
C SER A 141 4.82 -0.98 -0.58
N GLY A 142 3.73 -1.25 0.14
CA GLY A 142 3.19 -2.60 0.26
C GLY A 142 2.92 -3.26 -1.08
N ALA A 143 2.38 -2.52 -2.04
CA ALA A 143 2.14 -3.00 -3.40
C ALA A 143 3.44 -3.35 -4.14
N MET A 144 4.50 -2.55 -3.97
CA MET A 144 5.82 -2.87 -4.55
C MET A 144 6.40 -4.15 -3.93
N LEU A 145 6.32 -4.30 -2.61
CA LEU A 145 6.79 -5.49 -1.90
C LEU A 145 6.06 -6.75 -2.39
N LYS A 146 4.72 -6.68 -2.48
CA LYS A 146 3.90 -7.75 -3.08
C LYS A 146 4.34 -8.08 -4.50
N ASN A 147 4.49 -7.08 -5.36
CA ASN A 147 4.89 -7.29 -6.76
C ASN A 147 6.27 -7.95 -6.89
N ILE A 148 7.22 -7.58 -6.04
CA ILE A 148 8.54 -8.23 -5.99
C ILE A 148 8.38 -9.72 -5.68
N VAL A 149 7.60 -10.09 -4.66
CA VAL A 149 7.34 -11.48 -4.30
C VAL A 149 6.66 -12.22 -5.45
N ASP A 150 5.60 -11.67 -6.02
CA ASP A 150 4.84 -12.30 -7.11
C ASP A 150 5.71 -12.53 -8.37
N ARG A 151 6.54 -11.55 -8.72
CA ARG A 151 7.49 -11.71 -9.86
C ARG A 151 8.54 -12.77 -9.58
N ALA A 152 9.03 -12.87 -8.36
CA ALA A 152 9.97 -13.92 -7.99
C ALA A 152 9.30 -15.30 -8.03
N LYS A 153 8.06 -15.44 -7.55
CA LYS A 153 7.24 -16.65 -7.69
C LYS A 153 7.11 -17.06 -9.17
N THR A 154 6.71 -16.12 -10.01
CA THR A 154 6.58 -16.37 -11.45
C THR A 154 7.90 -16.80 -12.09
N LYS A 155 9.03 -16.18 -11.72
CA LYS A 155 10.35 -16.53 -12.23
C LYS A 155 10.76 -17.95 -11.80
N ALA A 156 10.48 -18.33 -10.56
CA ALA A 156 10.78 -19.66 -10.04
C ALA A 156 9.94 -20.75 -10.75
N VAL A 157 8.65 -20.52 -10.93
CA VAL A 157 7.76 -21.44 -11.67
C VAL A 157 8.22 -21.61 -13.12
N LYS A 158 8.53 -20.53 -13.82
CA LYS A 158 9.06 -20.61 -15.18
C LYS A 158 10.36 -21.39 -15.25
N ALA A 159 11.27 -21.21 -14.30
CA ALA A 159 12.52 -21.96 -14.25
C ALA A 159 12.29 -23.46 -14.05
N ALA A 160 11.32 -23.83 -13.19
CA ALA A 160 10.94 -25.23 -12.97
C ALA A 160 10.34 -25.88 -14.23
N ILE A 161 9.45 -25.18 -14.93
CA ILE A 161 8.80 -25.67 -16.17
C ILE A 161 9.83 -25.90 -17.30
N LEU A 162 10.84 -25.02 -17.39
CA LEU A 162 11.88 -25.12 -18.43
C LEU A 162 12.97 -26.16 -18.12
N GLY A 163 12.73 -27.09 -17.17
CA GLY A 163 13.64 -28.19 -16.84
C GLY A 163 14.82 -27.77 -15.97
N GLY A 164 14.76 -26.59 -15.38
CA GLY A 164 15.68 -26.18 -14.34
C GLY A 164 15.15 -26.58 -12.97
N GLU A 165 15.57 -27.72 -12.45
CA GLU A 165 15.36 -28.08 -11.03
C GLU A 165 16.07 -27.06 -10.12
N ARG A 166 15.52 -25.86 -10.02
CA ARG A 166 16.07 -24.83 -9.13
C ARG A 166 14.98 -24.29 -8.23
N PRO A 167 14.91 -24.82 -7.02
CA PRO A 167 14.08 -24.24 -5.98
C PRO A 167 14.43 -22.74 -5.78
N TRP A 168 13.56 -22.03 -5.11
CA TRP A 168 13.72 -20.60 -4.78
C TRP A 168 15.11 -20.27 -4.25
N ARG A 169 15.80 -19.31 -4.90
CA ARG A 169 17.11 -18.81 -4.49
C ARG A 169 17.02 -17.31 -4.18
N THR A 170 17.91 -16.84 -3.34
CA THR A 170 18.10 -15.40 -3.12
C THR A 170 18.44 -14.62 -4.40
N SER A 171 19.04 -15.31 -5.41
CA SER A 171 19.30 -14.75 -6.75
C SER A 171 18.05 -14.46 -7.58
N SER A 172 16.89 -15.02 -7.20
CA SER A 172 15.61 -14.75 -7.89
C SER A 172 15.15 -13.30 -7.75
N TRP A 173 15.67 -12.59 -6.75
CA TRP A 173 15.39 -11.18 -6.48
C TRP A 173 16.27 -10.20 -7.26
N ARG A 174 17.38 -10.67 -7.83
CA ARG A 174 18.30 -9.78 -8.51
C ARG A 174 17.76 -9.47 -9.90
N HIS A 175 17.49 -8.22 -10.20
CA HIS A 175 17.41 -7.70 -11.55
C HIS A 175 18.82 -7.75 -12.14
N GLU A 176 18.98 -8.50 -13.21
CA GLU A 176 20.04 -8.22 -14.16
C GLU A 176 19.70 -6.88 -14.83
N GLY A 177 20.30 -5.80 -14.29
CA GLY A 177 20.31 -4.52 -14.96
C GLY A 177 21.21 -4.64 -16.20
N ARG A 178 20.62 -4.50 -17.37
CA ARG A 178 21.26 -3.96 -18.56
C ARG A 178 20.61 -2.64 -18.90
#